data_9dd4cc4615111d2120e1480586dacadd
#
_entry.id   9dd4cc4615111d2120e1480586dacadd
#
_cell.length_a   1.000
_cell.length_b   1.000
_cell.length_c   1.000
_cell.angle_alpha   90.00
_cell.angle_beta   90.00
_cell.angle_gamma   90.00
#
_symmetry.space_group_name_H-M   'P 1'
#
loop_
_entity.id
_entity.type
_entity.pdbx_description
1 polymer ?
#
loop_
_entity_poly.entity_id
_entity_poly.type
_entity_poly.pdbx_seq_one_letter_code
_entity_poly.pdbx_strand_id
1 'polypeptide(L)'
;LRIAYLSIGGHIHTTRWISYFVGKGHEAVLLTVQPEPIPGVEVIDIRTGWGPKPFRYAVSLAKVKKILKSLGPDILHTHFLTGYGYWGAFSGFHPFIMTVWGDDVYLTPSTSFLKMRLAKMVLHRADWVTGDSDDILRDAVKLGASPDRCSLIQWGVDFTVFNPQRGGGLRSRLGIPEDAPVVISIRSFTQDYYNLDVIVDCVPLVKKRLPNAVFLMAGNEGSDERFRRQARRIGAADSIRFLGKIPHAELPDYLAASDIFVSIPSVDATAVSLLEAMACGNAIVVSDLPSAREWITAGTNGEVISPRDTAALADALVTLACDAKLRGDYGARCVRIVKDRADHAANMEKMEEIYQRLASGR
;
A
#
# COMPACT_ATOMS: atom_id res chain seq x y z
N LEU A 1 -24.29 4.60 -10.83
CA LEU A 1 -24.31 5.37 -9.59
C LEU A 1 -23.42 6.59 -9.71
N ARG A 2 -23.77 7.64 -8.96
CA ARG A 2 -22.89 8.78 -8.68
C ARG A 2 -22.21 8.59 -7.35
N ILE A 3 -20.88 8.46 -7.35
CA ILE A 3 -20.08 8.18 -6.14
C ILE A 3 -19.21 9.39 -5.83
N ALA A 4 -19.38 9.96 -4.62
CA ALA A 4 -18.47 10.98 -4.10
C ALA A 4 -17.35 10.31 -3.30
N TYR A 5 -16.11 10.58 -3.67
CA TYR A 5 -14.92 10.10 -2.96
C TYR A 5 -14.30 11.22 -2.12
N LEU A 6 -13.94 10.91 -0.89
CA LEU A 6 -13.06 11.72 -0.05
C LEU A 6 -11.73 10.96 0.12
N SER A 7 -10.69 11.36 -0.60
CA SER A 7 -9.42 10.63 -0.63
C SER A 7 -8.23 11.52 -1.00
N ILE A 8 -7.03 10.95 -0.89
CA ILE A 8 -5.77 11.60 -1.26
C ILE A 8 -5.67 11.64 -2.78
N GLY A 9 -5.74 12.82 -3.39
CA GLY A 9 -5.51 13.01 -4.82
C GLY A 9 -4.05 12.73 -5.19
N GLY A 10 -3.81 12.28 -6.43
CA GLY A 10 -2.48 11.93 -6.93
C GLY A 10 -1.90 10.63 -6.35
N HIS A 11 -2.59 9.96 -5.42
CA HIS A 11 -2.16 8.67 -4.90
C HIS A 11 -2.60 7.55 -5.84
N ILE A 12 -1.67 6.64 -6.17
CA ILE A 12 -1.92 5.58 -7.15
C ILE A 12 -3.13 4.70 -6.78
N HIS A 13 -3.32 4.39 -5.50
CA HIS A 13 -4.46 3.58 -5.05
C HIS A 13 -5.78 4.32 -5.27
N THR A 14 -5.86 5.61 -4.93
CA THR A 14 -7.04 6.42 -5.20
C THR A 14 -7.37 6.46 -6.69
N THR A 15 -6.34 6.71 -7.52
CA THR A 15 -6.51 6.79 -8.97
C THR A 15 -7.00 5.46 -9.55
N ARG A 16 -6.35 4.34 -9.23
CA ARG A 16 -6.75 3.01 -9.74
C ARG A 16 -8.16 2.63 -9.32
N TRP A 17 -8.51 2.88 -8.06
CA TRP A 17 -9.85 2.60 -7.53
C TRP A 17 -10.93 3.38 -8.28
N ILE A 18 -10.80 4.69 -8.35
CA ILE A 18 -11.80 5.55 -8.99
C ILE A 18 -11.89 5.25 -10.49
N SER A 19 -10.75 5.10 -11.18
CA SER A 19 -10.70 4.81 -12.61
C SER A 19 -11.40 3.50 -12.98
N TYR A 20 -11.33 2.47 -12.11
CA TYR A 20 -12.08 1.24 -12.34
C TYR A 20 -13.59 1.49 -12.41
N PHE A 21 -14.14 2.22 -11.44
CA PHE A 21 -15.58 2.48 -11.40
C PHE A 21 -16.06 3.44 -12.51
N VAL A 22 -15.22 4.41 -12.89
CA VAL A 22 -15.48 5.23 -14.09
C VAL A 22 -15.51 4.36 -15.34
N GLY A 23 -14.58 3.42 -15.48
CA GLY A 23 -14.57 2.44 -16.59
C GLY A 23 -15.79 1.52 -16.61
N LYS A 24 -16.44 1.28 -15.47
CA LYS A 24 -17.71 0.55 -15.35
C LYS A 24 -18.97 1.42 -15.60
N GLY A 25 -18.78 2.71 -15.91
CA GLY A 25 -19.89 3.62 -16.22
C GLY A 25 -20.49 4.33 -14.99
N HIS A 26 -19.82 4.31 -13.84
CA HIS A 26 -20.23 5.12 -12.70
C HIS A 26 -19.75 6.57 -12.87
N GLU A 27 -20.51 7.53 -12.36
CA GLU A 27 -20.07 8.91 -12.23
C GLU A 27 -19.29 9.09 -10.94
N ALA A 28 -18.07 9.61 -11.03
CA ALA A 28 -17.17 9.78 -9.88
C ALA A 28 -16.81 11.24 -9.69
N VAL A 29 -16.86 11.68 -8.42
CA VAL A 29 -16.39 13.01 -7.99
C VAL A 29 -15.40 12.82 -6.85
N LEU A 30 -14.20 13.37 -6.99
CA LEU A 30 -13.16 13.31 -5.94
C LEU A 30 -13.07 14.65 -5.19
N LEU A 31 -13.37 14.62 -3.91
CA LEU A 31 -13.15 15.74 -2.97
C LEU A 31 -11.81 15.52 -2.27
N THR A 32 -10.85 16.42 -2.45
CA THR A 32 -9.48 16.23 -1.96
C THR A 32 -8.81 17.53 -1.54
N VAL A 33 -7.80 17.42 -0.66
CA VAL A 33 -6.87 18.52 -0.36
C VAL A 33 -5.59 18.49 -1.22
N GLN A 34 -5.50 17.51 -2.15
CA GLN A 34 -4.40 17.37 -3.10
C GLN A 34 -5.01 17.17 -4.50
N PRO A 35 -5.46 18.25 -5.16
CA PRO A 35 -6.19 18.16 -6.42
C PRO A 35 -5.26 17.82 -7.58
N GLU A 36 -5.17 16.55 -7.89
CA GLU A 36 -4.51 16.04 -9.09
C GLU A 36 -5.57 15.48 -10.05
N PRO A 37 -5.47 15.76 -11.36
CA PRO A 37 -6.48 15.33 -12.32
C PRO A 37 -6.50 13.81 -12.48
N ILE A 38 -7.70 13.25 -12.55
CA ILE A 38 -7.96 11.85 -12.92
C ILE A 38 -8.87 11.86 -14.15
N PRO A 39 -8.52 11.17 -15.26
CA PRO A 39 -9.34 11.14 -16.46
C PRO A 39 -10.78 10.69 -16.19
N GLY A 40 -11.75 11.47 -16.65
CA GLY A 40 -13.18 11.17 -16.48
C GLY A 40 -13.73 11.43 -15.06
N VAL A 41 -12.99 12.09 -14.17
CA VAL A 41 -13.39 12.38 -12.81
C VAL A 41 -13.40 13.87 -12.54
N GLU A 42 -14.50 14.39 -11.98
CA GLU A 42 -14.52 15.74 -11.44
C GLU A 42 -13.73 15.80 -10.14
N VAL A 43 -12.66 16.61 -10.09
CA VAL A 43 -11.81 16.78 -8.92
C VAL A 43 -12.07 18.12 -8.26
N ILE A 44 -12.56 18.10 -7.04
CA ILE A 44 -12.92 19.29 -6.28
C ILE A 44 -11.93 19.52 -5.15
N ASP A 45 -11.24 20.65 -5.20
CA ASP A 45 -10.34 21.08 -4.13
C ASP A 45 -11.13 21.55 -2.89
N ILE A 46 -10.96 20.84 -1.78
CA ILE A 46 -11.57 21.19 -0.49
C ILE A 46 -10.61 21.90 0.46
N ARG A 47 -9.41 22.27 0.00
CA ARG A 47 -8.47 23.06 0.84
C ARG A 47 -9.07 24.38 1.26
N THR A 48 -8.64 24.83 2.43
CA THR A 48 -8.88 26.18 2.94
C THR A 48 -7.54 26.79 3.29
N GLY A 49 -7.22 27.93 2.67
CA GLY A 49 -5.88 28.49 2.67
C GLY A 49 -5.48 29.21 3.97
N TRP A 50 -6.38 29.43 4.94
CA TRP A 50 -6.12 30.32 6.06
C TRP A 50 -6.53 29.77 7.42
N GLY A 51 -5.75 30.12 8.45
CA GLY A 51 -6.07 29.85 9.86
C GLY A 51 -5.42 28.59 10.48
N PRO A 52 -5.57 28.41 11.80
CA PRO A 52 -5.06 27.25 12.53
C PRO A 52 -5.67 25.94 12.02
N LYS A 53 -4.95 24.82 12.20
CA LYS A 53 -5.38 23.49 11.70
C LYS A 53 -6.83 23.13 12.08
N PRO A 54 -7.33 23.29 13.32
CA PRO A 54 -8.73 22.97 13.67
C PRO A 54 -9.75 23.82 12.89
N PHE A 55 -9.47 25.09 12.69
CA PHE A 55 -10.33 26.00 11.91
C PHE A 55 -10.40 25.57 10.45
N ARG A 56 -9.25 25.24 9.84
CA ARG A 56 -9.21 24.74 8.46
C ARG A 56 -10.06 23.47 8.31
N TYR A 57 -9.98 22.54 9.28
CA TYR A 57 -10.79 21.32 9.28
C TYR A 57 -12.30 21.63 9.31
N ALA A 58 -12.73 22.57 10.15
CA ALA A 58 -14.14 22.96 10.27
C ALA A 58 -14.66 23.62 8.98
N VAL A 59 -13.87 24.51 8.37
CA VAL A 59 -14.25 25.15 7.11
C VAL A 59 -14.29 24.14 5.95
N SER A 60 -13.32 23.23 5.87
CA SER A 60 -13.36 22.13 4.89
C SER A 60 -14.59 21.24 5.09
N LEU A 61 -14.96 20.94 6.34
CA LEU A 61 -16.19 20.18 6.63
C LEU A 61 -17.45 20.90 6.12
N ALA A 62 -17.56 22.21 6.37
CA ALA A 62 -18.69 22.99 5.86
C ALA A 62 -18.74 22.99 4.33
N LYS A 63 -17.58 23.09 3.67
CA LYS A 63 -17.44 22.99 2.22
C LYS A 63 -17.87 21.60 1.71
N VAL A 64 -17.40 20.52 2.35
CA VAL A 64 -17.80 19.14 2.02
C VAL A 64 -19.30 18.95 2.14
N LYS A 65 -19.93 19.40 3.24
CA LYS A 65 -21.40 19.34 3.40
C LYS A 65 -22.16 20.05 2.28
N LYS A 66 -21.72 21.26 1.94
CA LYS A 66 -22.33 22.04 0.85
C LYS A 66 -22.22 21.33 -0.50
N ILE A 67 -21.03 20.79 -0.79
CA ILE A 67 -20.78 20.04 -2.05
C ILE A 67 -21.65 18.79 -2.09
N LEU A 68 -21.66 17.95 -1.06
CA LEU A 68 -22.46 16.73 -1.01
C LEU A 68 -23.96 17.02 -1.16
N LYS A 69 -24.45 18.09 -0.52
CA LYS A 69 -25.85 18.52 -0.69
C LYS A 69 -26.17 18.95 -2.13
N SER A 70 -25.24 19.62 -2.81
CA SER A 70 -25.42 20.08 -4.19
C SER A 70 -25.29 18.94 -5.20
N LEU A 71 -24.36 18.01 -4.98
CA LEU A 71 -24.10 16.88 -5.86
C LEU A 71 -25.20 15.82 -5.77
N GLY A 72 -25.75 15.59 -4.57
CA GLY A 72 -26.71 14.50 -4.31
C GLY A 72 -26.16 13.13 -4.72
N PRO A 73 -24.96 12.71 -4.30
CA PRO A 73 -24.41 11.43 -4.72
C PRO A 73 -25.23 10.27 -4.14
N ASP A 74 -25.15 9.10 -4.77
CA ASP A 74 -25.76 7.87 -4.25
C ASP A 74 -24.97 7.34 -3.06
N ILE A 75 -23.64 7.53 -3.06
CA ILE A 75 -22.72 7.01 -2.05
C ILE A 75 -21.64 8.05 -1.76
N LEU A 76 -21.27 8.13 -0.48
CA LEU A 76 -20.02 8.76 -0.03
C LEU A 76 -19.03 7.67 0.35
N HIS A 77 -17.93 7.58 -0.37
CA HIS A 77 -16.84 6.66 -0.04
C HIS A 77 -15.60 7.43 0.38
N THR A 78 -15.12 7.15 1.59
CA THR A 78 -13.99 7.85 2.17
C THR A 78 -12.83 6.91 2.39
N HIS A 79 -11.65 7.30 1.93
CA HIS A 79 -10.41 6.58 2.15
C HIS A 79 -9.58 7.30 3.21
N PHE A 80 -8.88 6.52 4.04
CA PHE A 80 -8.05 6.99 5.12
C PHE A 80 -8.84 7.52 6.33
N LEU A 81 -8.86 6.74 7.40
CA LEU A 81 -9.68 6.96 8.60
C LEU A 81 -9.48 8.34 9.23
N THR A 82 -8.24 8.81 9.25
CA THR A 82 -7.89 10.12 9.81
C THR A 82 -7.89 11.20 8.72
N GLY A 83 -8.39 12.39 9.02
CA GLY A 83 -8.50 13.46 8.04
C GLY A 83 -9.75 13.32 7.18
N TYR A 84 -9.67 12.60 6.08
CA TYR A 84 -10.81 12.38 5.16
C TYR A 84 -11.97 11.64 5.85
N GLY A 85 -11.69 10.60 6.65
CA GLY A 85 -12.68 9.90 7.45
C GLY A 85 -13.44 10.81 8.40
N TYR A 86 -12.78 11.81 9.01
CA TYR A 86 -13.45 12.78 9.84
C TYR A 86 -14.46 13.62 9.04
N TRP A 87 -14.07 14.12 7.85
CA TRP A 87 -15.00 14.87 7.01
C TRP A 87 -16.17 14.01 6.54
N GLY A 88 -15.92 12.76 6.16
CA GLY A 88 -16.97 11.82 5.80
C GLY A 88 -17.98 11.63 6.93
N ALA A 89 -17.52 11.18 8.08
CA ALA A 89 -18.37 10.85 9.24
C ALA A 89 -19.11 12.08 9.80
N PHE A 90 -18.47 13.26 9.79
CA PHE A 90 -19.09 14.49 10.30
C PHE A 90 -19.87 15.26 9.23
N SER A 91 -19.85 14.82 7.95
CA SER A 91 -20.72 15.38 6.92
C SER A 91 -22.20 15.11 7.21
N GLY A 92 -22.48 13.98 7.85
CA GLY A 92 -23.83 13.47 8.10
C GLY A 92 -24.47 12.86 6.85
N PHE A 93 -23.67 12.61 5.80
CA PHE A 93 -24.14 11.96 4.58
C PHE A 93 -24.16 10.43 4.75
N HIS A 94 -25.20 9.79 4.25
CA HIS A 94 -25.38 8.33 4.22
C HIS A 94 -25.97 7.91 2.85
N PRO A 95 -25.61 6.71 2.31
CA PRO A 95 -24.66 5.75 2.88
C PRO A 95 -23.22 6.28 2.86
N PHE A 96 -22.49 6.03 3.96
CA PHE A 96 -21.10 6.40 4.14
C PHE A 96 -20.23 5.16 4.29
N ILE A 97 -19.30 4.96 3.38
CA ILE A 97 -18.32 3.86 3.38
C ILE A 97 -16.95 4.40 3.82
N MET A 98 -16.26 3.62 4.66
CA MET A 98 -14.93 3.93 5.13
C MET A 98 -13.94 2.83 4.72
N THR A 99 -12.96 3.14 3.87
CA THR A 99 -11.81 2.25 3.59
C THR A 99 -10.61 2.66 4.43
N VAL A 100 -10.18 1.76 5.32
CA VAL A 100 -8.99 1.94 6.15
C VAL A 100 -7.74 1.45 5.41
N TRP A 101 -6.57 2.08 5.70
CA TRP A 101 -5.36 1.90 4.88
C TRP A 101 -4.18 1.24 5.62
N GLY A 102 -4.09 1.37 6.95
CA GLY A 102 -2.98 0.84 7.75
C GLY A 102 -2.63 1.71 8.95
N ASP A 103 -1.68 2.61 8.82
CA ASP A 103 -1.22 3.49 9.90
C ASP A 103 -2.32 4.39 10.48
N ASP A 104 -3.36 4.65 9.74
CA ASP A 104 -4.56 5.38 10.16
C ASP A 104 -5.38 4.60 11.21
N VAL A 105 -5.26 3.28 11.25
CA VAL A 105 -5.85 2.39 12.28
C VAL A 105 -4.81 2.00 13.33
N TYR A 106 -3.64 1.52 12.89
CA TYR A 106 -2.64 0.94 13.80
C TYR A 106 -1.91 1.98 14.66
N LEU A 107 -1.55 3.13 14.08
CA LEU A 107 -0.68 4.11 14.73
C LEU A 107 -1.42 5.37 15.17
N THR A 108 -2.13 6.00 14.24
CA THR A 108 -2.66 7.36 14.47
C THR A 108 -3.63 7.47 15.65
N PRO A 109 -4.56 6.51 15.87
CA PRO A 109 -5.48 6.58 17.01
C PRO A 109 -4.76 6.56 18.36
N SER A 110 -3.69 5.77 18.48
CA SER A 110 -2.94 5.62 19.74
C SER A 110 -2.11 6.85 20.13
N THR A 111 -1.89 7.80 19.21
CA THR A 111 -1.07 8.99 19.48
C THR A 111 -1.73 10.02 20.39
N SER A 112 -3.06 9.99 20.57
CA SER A 112 -3.77 10.84 21.53
C SER A 112 -5.19 10.35 21.81
N PHE A 113 -5.69 10.63 23.02
CA PHE A 113 -7.07 10.32 23.43
C PHE A 113 -8.12 10.91 22.47
N LEU A 114 -7.90 12.14 22.01
CA LEU A 114 -8.83 12.78 21.05
C LEU A 114 -8.87 12.06 19.72
N LYS A 115 -7.72 11.69 19.16
CA LYS A 115 -7.66 10.94 17.90
C LYS A 115 -8.30 9.57 18.02
N MET A 116 -8.09 8.89 19.16
CA MET A 116 -8.75 7.62 19.48
C MET A 116 -10.28 7.77 19.47
N ARG A 117 -10.81 8.80 20.15
CA ARG A 117 -12.26 9.06 20.16
C ARG A 117 -12.79 9.38 18.76
N LEU A 118 -12.07 10.19 18.00
CA LEU A 118 -12.46 10.53 16.62
C LEU A 118 -12.46 9.31 15.71
N ALA A 119 -11.43 8.45 15.79
CA ALA A 119 -11.38 7.19 15.03
C ALA A 119 -12.58 6.29 15.35
N LYS A 120 -12.87 6.09 16.65
CA LYS A 120 -14.05 5.33 17.09
C LYS A 120 -15.37 5.92 16.56
N MET A 121 -15.51 7.25 16.57
CA MET A 121 -16.71 7.91 16.05
C MET A 121 -16.87 7.74 14.54
N VAL A 122 -15.79 7.78 13.77
CA VAL A 122 -15.83 7.53 12.32
C VAL A 122 -16.29 6.12 12.02
N LEU A 123 -15.64 5.12 12.64
CA LEU A 123 -15.96 3.71 12.41
C LEU A 123 -17.37 3.34 12.85
N HIS A 124 -17.83 3.91 13.97
CA HIS A 124 -19.21 3.69 14.44
C HIS A 124 -20.28 4.30 13.51
N ARG A 125 -19.94 5.39 12.80
CA ARG A 125 -20.86 6.07 11.86
C ARG A 125 -20.84 5.50 10.46
N ALA A 126 -19.83 4.69 10.12
CA ALA A 126 -19.75 4.11 8.79
C ALA A 126 -20.88 3.08 8.59
N ASP A 127 -21.58 3.17 7.48
CA ASP A 127 -22.56 2.17 7.06
C ASP A 127 -21.87 0.90 6.56
N TRP A 128 -20.62 1.03 6.08
CA TRP A 128 -19.75 -0.08 5.71
C TRP A 128 -18.28 0.28 5.91
N VAL A 129 -17.47 -0.68 6.34
CA VAL A 129 -16.01 -0.53 6.50
C VAL A 129 -15.32 -1.54 5.60
N THR A 130 -14.31 -1.11 4.86
CA THR A 130 -13.45 -2.01 4.08
C THR A 130 -12.00 -1.85 4.49
N GLY A 131 -11.24 -2.93 4.40
CA GLY A 131 -9.79 -2.98 4.66
C GLY A 131 -9.17 -4.06 3.80
N ASP A 132 -7.85 -4.04 3.70
CA ASP A 132 -7.07 -4.91 2.83
C ASP A 132 -6.37 -6.08 3.55
N SER A 133 -6.67 -6.27 4.84
CA SER A 133 -6.27 -7.44 5.62
C SER A 133 -7.32 -7.77 6.69
N ASP A 134 -7.41 -9.04 7.06
CA ASP A 134 -8.25 -9.46 8.17
C ASP A 134 -7.77 -8.84 9.49
N ASP A 135 -6.46 -8.61 9.60
CA ASP A 135 -5.85 -7.98 10.78
C ASP A 135 -6.34 -6.54 10.97
N ILE A 136 -6.30 -5.71 9.92
CA ILE A 136 -6.78 -4.31 10.02
C ILE A 136 -8.28 -4.24 10.29
N LEU A 137 -9.07 -5.16 9.74
CA LEU A 137 -10.51 -5.23 9.98
C LEU A 137 -10.80 -5.63 11.43
N ARG A 138 -10.05 -6.59 12.01
CA ARG A 138 -10.15 -6.92 13.45
C ARG A 138 -9.88 -5.71 14.33
N ASP A 139 -8.87 -4.90 14.00
CA ASP A 139 -8.56 -3.69 14.75
C ASP A 139 -9.59 -2.58 14.52
N ALA A 140 -10.13 -2.43 13.31
CA ALA A 140 -11.25 -1.53 13.06
C ALA A 140 -12.50 -1.90 13.89
N VAL A 141 -12.78 -3.20 14.04
CA VAL A 141 -13.88 -3.69 14.91
C VAL A 141 -13.59 -3.38 16.38
N LYS A 142 -12.38 -3.59 16.88
CA LYS A 142 -11.99 -3.18 18.25
C LYS A 142 -12.14 -1.67 18.48
N LEU A 143 -11.99 -0.87 17.42
CA LEU A 143 -12.20 0.58 17.43
C LEU A 143 -13.67 0.99 17.26
N GLY A 144 -14.59 0.06 17.01
CA GLY A 144 -16.02 0.33 16.98
C GLY A 144 -16.72 0.16 15.64
N ALA A 145 -16.07 -0.38 14.61
CA ALA A 145 -16.77 -0.83 13.41
C ALA A 145 -17.69 -2.02 13.72
N SER A 146 -18.83 -2.10 13.02
CA SER A 146 -19.73 -3.25 13.16
C SER A 146 -19.17 -4.45 12.39
N PRO A 147 -18.97 -5.62 13.02
CA PRO A 147 -18.43 -6.81 12.33
C PRO A 147 -19.24 -7.20 11.09
N ASP A 148 -20.58 -7.09 11.15
CA ASP A 148 -21.50 -7.46 10.06
C ASP A 148 -21.46 -6.46 8.89
N ARG A 149 -20.74 -5.36 9.03
CA ARG A 149 -20.57 -4.29 8.03
C ARG A 149 -19.11 -4.07 7.68
N CYS A 150 -18.30 -5.10 7.83
CA CYS A 150 -16.89 -5.11 7.43
C CYS A 150 -16.69 -6.06 6.27
N SER A 151 -15.85 -5.67 5.31
CA SER A 151 -15.47 -6.53 4.18
C SER A 151 -14.00 -6.39 3.83
N LEU A 152 -13.37 -7.55 3.59
CA LEU A 152 -12.02 -7.61 3.05
C LEU A 152 -12.05 -7.30 1.55
N ILE A 153 -11.49 -6.17 1.17
CA ILE A 153 -11.35 -5.73 -0.22
C ILE A 153 -9.88 -5.41 -0.48
N GLN A 154 -9.21 -6.27 -1.23
CA GLN A 154 -7.82 -6.05 -1.62
C GLN A 154 -7.73 -4.93 -2.66
N TRP A 155 -6.68 -4.09 -2.55
CA TRP A 155 -6.31 -3.17 -3.63
C TRP A 155 -6.03 -3.91 -4.93
N GLY A 156 -5.53 -5.13 -4.79
CA GLY A 156 -5.32 -6.10 -5.83
C GLY A 156 -4.24 -5.75 -6.85
N VAL A 157 -3.95 -6.71 -7.68
CA VAL A 157 -2.93 -6.64 -8.74
C VAL A 157 -3.57 -6.83 -10.10
N ASP A 158 -3.14 -6.05 -11.07
CA ASP A 158 -3.44 -6.27 -12.48
C ASP A 158 -2.42 -7.25 -13.08
N PHE A 159 -2.83 -8.50 -13.30
CA PHE A 159 -1.96 -9.55 -13.83
C PHE A 159 -1.61 -9.40 -15.30
N THR A 160 -2.27 -8.50 -16.03
CA THR A 160 -1.85 -8.14 -17.39
C THR A 160 -0.59 -7.29 -17.37
N VAL A 161 -0.38 -6.56 -16.27
CA VAL A 161 0.75 -5.66 -16.04
C VAL A 161 1.84 -6.36 -15.22
N PHE A 162 1.48 -6.97 -14.09
CA PHE A 162 2.41 -7.64 -13.17
C PHE A 162 2.38 -9.15 -13.38
N ASN A 163 3.41 -9.69 -14.02
CA ASN A 163 3.56 -11.12 -14.28
C ASN A 163 5.03 -11.50 -14.47
N PRO A 164 5.41 -12.80 -14.35
CA PRO A 164 6.80 -13.24 -14.40
C PRO A 164 7.47 -13.12 -15.77
N GLN A 165 6.71 -12.86 -16.86
CA GLN A 165 7.21 -12.79 -18.24
C GLN A 165 7.74 -11.39 -18.61
N ARG A 166 7.62 -10.42 -17.73
CA ARG A 166 8.16 -9.06 -17.88
C ARG A 166 9.66 -9.01 -17.62
N GLY A 167 10.31 -7.90 -17.92
CA GLY A 167 11.64 -7.55 -17.44
C GLY A 167 12.80 -7.77 -18.40
N GLY A 168 12.54 -8.03 -19.67
CA GLY A 168 13.61 -8.19 -20.66
C GLY A 168 14.54 -6.97 -20.76
N GLY A 169 15.86 -7.16 -20.48
CA GLY A 169 16.90 -6.17 -20.69
C GLY A 169 17.09 -5.10 -19.61
N LEU A 170 16.32 -5.08 -18.52
CA LEU A 170 16.51 -4.08 -17.46
C LEU A 170 17.84 -4.27 -16.71
N ARG A 171 18.24 -5.53 -16.41
CA ARG A 171 19.56 -5.81 -15.82
C ARG A 171 20.69 -5.21 -16.64
N SER A 172 20.67 -5.42 -17.95
CA SER A 172 21.65 -4.89 -18.90
C SER A 172 21.66 -3.35 -18.90
N ARG A 173 20.48 -2.71 -18.96
CA ARG A 173 20.37 -1.24 -18.88
C ARG A 173 20.91 -0.67 -17.57
N LEU A 174 20.72 -1.39 -16.48
CA LEU A 174 21.27 -1.02 -15.17
C LEU A 174 22.74 -1.47 -15.01
N GLY A 175 23.36 -2.14 -15.99
CA GLY A 175 24.72 -2.69 -15.86
C GLY A 175 24.83 -3.68 -14.69
N ILE A 176 23.81 -4.50 -14.46
CA ILE A 176 23.81 -5.58 -13.47
C ILE A 176 24.22 -6.87 -14.17
N PRO A 177 25.27 -7.57 -13.71
CA PRO A 177 25.64 -8.88 -14.25
C PRO A 177 24.48 -9.89 -14.16
N GLU A 178 24.35 -10.76 -15.15
CA GLU A 178 23.25 -11.73 -15.21
C GLU A 178 23.27 -12.71 -14.03
N ASP A 179 24.46 -13.05 -13.53
CA ASP A 179 24.67 -13.93 -12.37
C ASP A 179 24.58 -13.24 -11.01
N ALA A 180 24.46 -11.91 -10.99
CA ALA A 180 24.36 -11.16 -9.73
C ALA A 180 23.00 -11.37 -9.08
N PRO A 181 22.94 -11.79 -7.79
CA PRO A 181 21.69 -11.76 -7.04
C PRO A 181 21.17 -10.33 -6.88
N VAL A 182 19.91 -10.11 -7.21
CA VAL A 182 19.27 -8.80 -7.13
C VAL A 182 18.17 -8.81 -6.08
N VAL A 183 18.34 -7.98 -5.07
CA VAL A 183 17.36 -7.74 -3.99
C VAL A 183 16.68 -6.41 -4.24
N ILE A 184 15.34 -6.36 -4.19
CA ILE A 184 14.59 -5.11 -4.34
C ILE A 184 13.71 -4.82 -3.13
N SER A 185 13.68 -3.55 -2.71
CA SER A 185 12.72 -3.02 -1.74
C SER A 185 12.05 -1.78 -2.30
N ILE A 186 10.71 -1.74 -2.21
CA ILE A 186 9.88 -0.66 -2.75
C ILE A 186 9.04 -0.11 -1.61
N ARG A 187 9.58 0.90 -0.92
CA ARG A 187 8.95 1.52 0.26
C ARG A 187 9.29 3.00 0.34
N SER A 188 8.37 3.79 0.88
CA SER A 188 8.61 5.20 1.16
C SER A 188 9.82 5.40 2.06
N PHE A 189 10.73 6.28 1.66
CA PHE A 189 11.91 6.65 2.47
C PHE A 189 11.57 7.57 3.65
N THR A 190 10.34 8.06 3.75
CA THR A 190 9.95 9.03 4.78
C THR A 190 9.43 8.41 6.07
N GLN A 191 9.08 7.13 6.04
CA GLN A 191 8.48 6.44 7.18
C GLN A 191 9.50 5.53 7.88
N ASP A 192 9.80 5.81 9.15
CA ASP A 192 10.78 5.04 9.91
C ASP A 192 10.34 3.60 10.17
N TYR A 193 9.03 3.37 10.27
CA TYR A 193 8.49 2.02 10.52
C TYR A 193 8.68 1.05 9.34
N TYR A 194 9.14 1.49 8.17
CA TYR A 194 9.51 0.59 7.08
C TYR A 194 10.89 -0.06 7.24
N ASN A 195 11.66 0.34 8.26
CA ASN A 195 12.94 -0.26 8.65
C ASN A 195 13.96 -0.38 7.49
N LEU A 196 13.99 0.60 6.59
CA LEU A 196 14.93 0.61 5.46
C LEU A 196 16.39 0.72 5.91
N ASP A 197 16.63 1.28 7.09
CA ASP A 197 17.92 1.29 7.76
C ASP A 197 18.46 -0.12 8.02
N VAL A 198 17.59 -1.07 8.39
CA VAL A 198 17.93 -2.48 8.61
C VAL A 198 18.33 -3.16 7.30
N ILE A 199 17.66 -2.83 6.18
CA ILE A 199 18.04 -3.33 4.86
C ILE A 199 19.42 -2.81 4.48
N VAL A 200 19.72 -1.54 4.71
CA VAL A 200 21.06 -0.98 4.45
C VAL A 200 22.11 -1.65 5.34
N ASP A 201 21.84 -1.85 6.64
CA ASP A 201 22.77 -2.46 7.58
C ASP A 201 23.03 -3.95 7.28
N CYS A 202 22.12 -4.67 6.63
CA CYS A 202 22.35 -6.07 6.27
C CYS A 202 23.29 -6.25 5.07
N VAL A 203 23.47 -5.22 4.23
CA VAL A 203 24.25 -5.31 2.98
C VAL A 203 25.70 -5.81 3.21
N PRO A 204 26.48 -5.29 4.18
CA PRO A 204 27.83 -5.81 4.45
C PRO A 204 27.84 -7.28 4.86
N LEU A 205 26.82 -7.77 5.56
CA LEU A 205 26.70 -9.17 5.97
C LEU A 205 26.45 -10.07 4.76
N VAL A 206 25.57 -9.64 3.86
CA VAL A 206 25.31 -10.35 2.59
C VAL A 206 26.55 -10.33 1.69
N LYS A 207 27.21 -9.19 1.53
CA LYS A 207 28.40 -9.01 0.67
C LYS A 207 29.59 -9.87 1.08
N LYS A 208 29.76 -10.19 2.35
CA LYS A 208 30.79 -11.13 2.81
C LYS A 208 30.64 -12.53 2.22
N ARG A 209 29.40 -12.93 1.88
CA ARG A 209 29.06 -14.25 1.33
C ARG A 209 28.78 -14.19 -0.19
N LEU A 210 28.24 -13.08 -0.66
CA LEU A 210 27.83 -12.83 -2.06
C LEU A 210 28.38 -11.48 -2.53
N PRO A 211 29.69 -11.40 -2.93
CA PRO A 211 30.35 -10.15 -3.28
C PRO A 211 29.69 -9.37 -4.43
N ASN A 212 29.01 -10.05 -5.35
CA ASN A 212 28.35 -9.47 -6.53
C ASN A 212 26.85 -9.11 -6.30
N ALA A 213 26.29 -9.33 -5.09
CA ALA A 213 24.89 -9.00 -4.81
C ALA A 213 24.60 -7.49 -4.98
N VAL A 214 23.48 -7.17 -5.60
CA VAL A 214 23.01 -5.80 -5.86
C VAL A 214 21.69 -5.55 -5.14
N PHE A 215 21.57 -4.40 -4.48
CA PHE A 215 20.37 -3.97 -3.80
C PHE A 215 19.75 -2.79 -4.55
N LEU A 216 18.48 -2.93 -4.91
CA LEU A 216 17.66 -1.89 -5.52
C LEU A 216 16.70 -1.33 -4.47
N MET A 217 16.78 -0.05 -4.17
CA MET A 217 15.89 0.61 -3.21
C MET A 217 15.12 1.72 -3.92
N ALA A 218 13.81 1.55 -4.01
CA ALA A 218 12.90 2.50 -4.62
C ALA A 218 11.96 3.12 -3.56
N GLY A 219 11.69 4.41 -3.69
CA GLY A 219 10.85 5.16 -2.78
C GLY A 219 10.67 6.62 -3.22
N ASN A 220 10.29 7.49 -2.30
CA ASN A 220 10.03 8.89 -2.61
C ASN A 220 11.32 9.61 -3.03
N GLU A 221 11.24 10.35 -4.12
CA GLU A 221 12.36 11.13 -4.63
C GLU A 221 12.86 12.16 -3.60
N GLY A 222 14.19 12.30 -3.51
CA GLY A 222 14.85 13.25 -2.60
C GLY A 222 14.81 12.93 -1.12
N SER A 223 14.23 11.79 -0.70
CA SER A 223 14.10 11.41 0.71
C SER A 223 15.08 10.32 1.15
N ASP A 224 15.99 9.91 0.26
CA ASP A 224 16.92 8.78 0.46
C ASP A 224 18.29 9.17 1.03
N GLU A 225 18.58 10.47 1.21
CA GLU A 225 19.91 10.94 1.62
C GLU A 225 20.39 10.38 2.96
N ARG A 226 19.49 10.13 3.91
CA ARG A 226 19.86 9.49 5.19
C ARG A 226 20.41 8.08 4.98
N PHE A 227 19.80 7.31 4.08
CA PHE A 227 20.20 5.94 3.77
C PHE A 227 21.48 5.91 2.92
N ARG A 228 21.66 6.88 2.01
CA ARG A 228 22.91 7.06 1.27
C ARG A 228 24.08 7.37 2.20
N ARG A 229 23.87 8.24 3.21
CA ARG A 229 24.90 8.52 4.23
C ARG A 229 25.22 7.29 5.08
N GLN A 230 24.18 6.53 5.48
CA GLN A 230 24.36 5.27 6.22
C GLN A 230 25.17 4.27 5.38
N ALA A 231 24.81 4.05 4.12
CA ALA A 231 25.50 3.15 3.22
C ALA A 231 26.99 3.53 3.02
N ARG A 232 27.29 4.83 2.85
CA ARG A 232 28.68 5.33 2.77
C ARG A 232 29.46 5.02 4.04
N ARG A 233 28.85 5.27 5.22
CA ARG A 233 29.50 5.04 6.52
C ARG A 233 29.91 3.59 6.76
N ILE A 234 29.10 2.63 6.26
CA ILE A 234 29.32 1.19 6.46
C ILE A 234 29.99 0.50 5.26
N GLY A 235 30.41 1.26 4.24
CA GLY A 235 31.08 0.71 3.06
C GLY A 235 30.16 -0.09 2.12
N ALA A 236 28.85 0.19 2.13
CA ALA A 236 27.86 -0.51 1.31
C ALA A 236 27.38 0.30 0.08
N ALA A 237 27.88 1.52 -0.12
CA ALA A 237 27.36 2.46 -1.12
C ALA A 237 27.36 1.90 -2.54
N ASP A 238 28.41 1.18 -2.96
CA ASP A 238 28.55 0.64 -4.31
C ASP A 238 27.63 -0.55 -4.59
N SER A 239 27.02 -1.11 -3.55
CA SER A 239 26.15 -2.28 -3.65
C SER A 239 24.67 -1.90 -3.63
N ILE A 240 24.33 -0.65 -3.30
CA ILE A 240 22.95 -0.17 -3.19
C ILE A 240 22.70 0.88 -4.27
N ARG A 241 21.65 0.65 -5.05
CA ARG A 241 21.15 1.62 -6.04
C ARG A 241 19.84 2.21 -5.53
N PHE A 242 19.90 3.47 -5.18
CA PHE A 242 18.72 4.26 -4.81
C PHE A 242 18.08 4.79 -6.08
N LEU A 243 16.90 4.30 -6.42
CA LEU A 243 16.23 4.54 -7.70
C LEU A 243 15.27 5.75 -7.68
N GLY A 244 15.03 6.30 -6.47
CA GLY A 244 13.96 7.28 -6.32
C GLY A 244 12.57 6.66 -6.56
N LYS A 245 11.63 7.48 -7.03
CA LYS A 245 10.27 7.03 -7.35
C LYS A 245 10.26 6.38 -8.73
N ILE A 246 9.94 5.09 -8.78
CA ILE A 246 9.70 4.37 -10.04
C ILE A 246 8.24 4.65 -10.47
N PRO A 247 7.99 5.05 -11.74
CA PRO A 247 6.65 5.10 -12.30
C PRO A 247 5.98 3.72 -12.20
N HIS A 248 4.71 3.67 -11.78
CA HIS A 248 4.02 2.39 -11.56
C HIS A 248 3.99 1.49 -12.82
N ALA A 249 3.93 2.10 -14.02
CA ALA A 249 3.97 1.38 -15.28
C ALA A 249 5.31 0.67 -15.56
N GLU A 250 6.42 1.15 -14.97
CA GLU A 250 7.76 0.58 -15.11
C GLU A 250 8.09 -0.43 -13.99
N LEU A 251 7.35 -0.38 -12.89
CA LEU A 251 7.60 -1.20 -11.71
C LEU A 251 7.66 -2.71 -12.00
N PRO A 252 6.81 -3.29 -12.88
CA PRO A 252 6.89 -4.71 -13.24
C PRO A 252 8.25 -5.12 -13.80
N ASP A 253 8.92 -4.25 -14.57
CA ASP A 253 10.22 -4.54 -15.14
C ASP A 253 11.31 -4.63 -14.05
N TYR A 254 11.23 -3.77 -13.03
CA TYR A 254 12.16 -3.81 -11.89
C TYR A 254 11.94 -5.05 -11.02
N LEU A 255 10.69 -5.42 -10.79
CA LEU A 255 10.36 -6.63 -10.04
C LEU A 255 10.81 -7.87 -10.80
N ALA A 256 10.54 -7.97 -12.10
CA ALA A 256 10.96 -9.09 -12.92
C ALA A 256 12.49 -9.20 -13.11
N ALA A 257 13.21 -8.07 -13.05
CA ALA A 257 14.67 -8.05 -13.04
C ALA A 257 15.30 -8.44 -11.70
N SER A 258 14.49 -8.56 -10.64
CA SER A 258 14.94 -8.86 -9.27
C SER A 258 14.65 -10.31 -8.88
N ASP A 259 15.53 -10.90 -8.08
CA ASP A 259 15.37 -12.28 -7.59
C ASP A 259 14.55 -12.35 -6.31
N ILE A 260 14.76 -11.37 -5.42
CA ILE A 260 14.21 -11.35 -4.06
C ILE A 260 13.58 -9.98 -3.79
N PHE A 261 12.34 -9.99 -3.34
CA PHE A 261 11.67 -8.80 -2.81
C PHE A 261 11.71 -8.78 -1.28
N VAL A 262 12.06 -7.62 -0.71
CA VAL A 262 12.17 -7.42 0.75
C VAL A 262 11.23 -6.31 1.21
N SER A 263 10.42 -6.62 2.21
CA SER A 263 9.60 -5.63 2.92
C SER A 263 9.50 -6.02 4.39
N ILE A 264 10.15 -5.24 5.26
CA ILE A 264 10.31 -5.56 6.69
C ILE A 264 9.80 -4.46 7.62
N PRO A 265 8.58 -3.94 7.42
CA PRO A 265 8.03 -2.93 8.31
C PRO A 265 7.81 -3.44 9.73
N SER A 266 7.73 -2.51 10.69
CA SER A 266 7.25 -2.80 12.05
C SER A 266 5.74 -2.69 12.18
N VAL A 267 5.10 -2.01 11.24
CA VAL A 267 3.64 -1.85 11.14
C VAL A 267 3.27 -1.73 9.67
N ASP A 268 2.33 -2.54 9.22
CA ASP A 268 1.73 -2.45 7.88
C ASP A 268 0.42 -3.23 7.83
N ALA A 269 -0.48 -2.84 6.93
CA ALA A 269 -1.57 -3.68 6.44
C ALA A 269 -1.08 -4.51 5.24
N THR A 270 -1.93 -4.89 4.30
CA THR A 270 -1.45 -5.60 3.11
C THR A 270 -0.72 -4.63 2.18
N ALA A 271 0.59 -4.79 2.07
CA ALA A 271 1.39 -3.99 1.14
C ALA A 271 1.08 -4.36 -0.31
N VAL A 272 0.58 -3.42 -1.11
CA VAL A 272 0.35 -3.67 -2.54
C VAL A 272 1.63 -4.08 -3.26
N SER A 273 2.76 -3.47 -2.93
CA SER A 273 4.06 -3.85 -3.50
C SER A 273 4.48 -5.29 -3.19
N LEU A 274 4.04 -5.87 -2.06
CA LEU A 274 4.21 -7.30 -1.78
C LEU A 274 3.40 -8.15 -2.76
N LEU A 275 2.14 -7.78 -2.99
CA LEU A 275 1.27 -8.51 -3.92
C LEU A 275 1.79 -8.41 -5.36
N GLU A 276 2.29 -7.25 -5.76
CA GLU A 276 2.91 -7.01 -7.06
C GLU A 276 4.19 -7.85 -7.25
N ALA A 277 5.04 -7.92 -6.22
CA ALA A 277 6.23 -8.78 -6.22
C ALA A 277 5.87 -10.28 -6.28
N MET A 278 4.86 -10.71 -5.52
CA MET A 278 4.32 -12.07 -5.60
C MET A 278 3.80 -12.40 -7.00
N ALA A 279 3.12 -11.44 -7.65
CA ALA A 279 2.60 -11.60 -9.01
C ALA A 279 3.72 -11.72 -10.06
N CYS A 280 4.84 -11.03 -9.85
CA CYS A 280 6.03 -11.13 -10.68
C CYS A 280 6.89 -12.39 -10.41
N GLY A 281 6.52 -13.19 -9.41
CA GLY A 281 7.22 -14.45 -9.09
C GLY A 281 8.51 -14.27 -8.29
N ASN A 282 8.70 -13.14 -7.62
CA ASN A 282 9.84 -12.93 -6.74
C ASN A 282 9.81 -13.90 -5.53
N ALA A 283 10.98 -14.31 -5.05
CA ALA A 283 11.10 -14.87 -3.71
C ALA A 283 10.90 -13.74 -2.68
N ILE A 284 10.14 -14.00 -1.63
CA ILE A 284 9.67 -12.97 -0.70
C ILE A 284 10.35 -13.11 0.66
N VAL A 285 10.82 -11.97 1.19
CA VAL A 285 11.23 -11.85 2.60
C VAL A 285 10.42 -10.73 3.24
N VAL A 286 9.67 -11.05 4.30
CA VAL A 286 8.83 -10.09 5.03
C VAL A 286 9.10 -10.12 6.52
N SER A 287 8.74 -9.03 7.21
CA SER A 287 8.71 -9.03 8.66
C SER A 287 7.52 -9.82 9.21
N ASP A 288 7.69 -10.32 10.43
CA ASP A 288 6.67 -11.05 11.18
C ASP A 288 5.55 -10.10 11.66
N LEU A 289 4.62 -9.83 10.74
CA LEU A 289 3.39 -9.10 11.00
C LEU A 289 2.18 -9.97 10.71
N PRO A 290 1.06 -9.83 11.45
CA PRO A 290 -0.16 -10.58 11.17
C PRO A 290 -0.65 -10.43 9.72
N SER A 291 -0.63 -9.21 9.19
CA SER A 291 -1.00 -8.92 7.80
C SER A 291 -0.08 -9.58 6.77
N ALA A 292 1.23 -9.65 7.02
CA ALA A 292 2.18 -10.33 6.15
C ALA A 292 1.99 -11.86 6.18
N ARG A 293 1.67 -12.42 7.36
CA ARG A 293 1.37 -13.86 7.53
C ARG A 293 0.07 -14.30 6.84
N GLU A 294 -0.79 -13.39 6.48
CA GLU A 294 -1.95 -13.69 5.64
C GLU A 294 -1.54 -14.13 4.22
N TRP A 295 -0.34 -13.74 3.77
CA TRP A 295 0.19 -13.97 2.43
C TRP A 295 1.38 -14.90 2.40
N ILE A 296 2.26 -14.85 3.41
CA ILE A 296 3.52 -15.57 3.44
C ILE A 296 3.55 -16.55 4.62
N THR A 297 3.80 -17.81 4.26
CA THR A 297 4.09 -18.89 5.21
C THR A 297 5.57 -19.22 5.12
N ALA A 298 6.31 -19.00 6.21
CA ALA A 298 7.74 -19.25 6.28
C ALA A 298 8.12 -20.68 5.83
N GLY A 299 9.16 -20.78 5.02
CA GLY A 299 9.63 -22.05 4.45
C GLY A 299 8.70 -22.66 3.40
N THR A 300 7.60 -22.01 3.03
CA THR A 300 6.63 -22.50 2.04
C THR A 300 6.59 -21.65 0.79
N ASN A 301 6.38 -20.36 0.93
CA ASN A 301 6.31 -19.41 -0.18
C ASN A 301 7.07 -18.11 0.08
N GLY A 302 7.92 -18.09 1.10
CA GLY A 302 8.78 -16.96 1.46
C GLY A 302 9.40 -17.15 2.83
N GLU A 303 10.16 -16.14 3.26
CA GLU A 303 10.77 -16.08 4.58
C GLU A 303 10.10 -15.00 5.42
N VAL A 304 9.91 -15.29 6.70
CA VAL A 304 9.32 -14.38 7.70
C VAL A 304 10.34 -14.19 8.81
N ILE A 305 10.76 -12.95 9.02
CA ILE A 305 11.79 -12.59 10.01
C ILE A 305 11.24 -11.61 11.04
N SER A 306 11.83 -11.57 12.23
CA SER A 306 11.49 -10.52 13.21
C SER A 306 11.82 -9.14 12.65
N PRO A 307 10.96 -8.13 12.84
CA PRO A 307 11.30 -6.76 12.49
C PRO A 307 12.62 -6.33 13.12
N ARG A 308 13.47 -5.63 12.37
CA ARG A 308 14.79 -5.11 12.79
C ARG A 308 15.86 -6.18 13.11
N ASP A 309 15.65 -7.44 12.74
CA ASP A 309 16.69 -8.48 12.85
C ASP A 309 17.56 -8.49 11.57
N THR A 310 18.63 -7.70 11.61
CA THR A 310 19.59 -7.56 10.49
C THR A 310 20.29 -8.87 10.14
N ALA A 311 20.59 -9.71 11.15
CA ALA A 311 21.28 -10.97 10.94
C ALA A 311 20.36 -12.00 10.28
N ALA A 312 19.15 -12.16 10.79
CA ALA A 312 18.14 -13.04 10.18
C ALA A 312 17.80 -12.60 8.74
N LEU A 313 17.70 -11.27 8.48
CA LEU A 313 17.53 -10.76 7.14
C LEU A 313 18.68 -11.17 6.21
N ALA A 314 19.92 -10.98 6.64
CA ALA A 314 21.08 -11.33 5.83
C ALA A 314 21.12 -12.84 5.53
N ASP A 315 20.83 -13.69 6.50
CA ASP A 315 20.79 -15.15 6.33
C ASP A 315 19.70 -15.58 5.37
N ALA A 316 18.49 -15.04 5.49
CA ALA A 316 17.39 -15.31 4.56
C ALA A 316 17.74 -14.90 3.12
N LEU A 317 18.30 -13.70 2.94
CA LEU A 317 18.72 -13.22 1.61
C LEU A 317 19.82 -14.10 0.99
N VAL A 318 20.81 -14.51 1.77
CA VAL A 318 21.87 -15.40 1.27
C VAL A 318 21.33 -16.78 0.92
N THR A 319 20.48 -17.35 1.76
CA THR A 319 19.84 -18.65 1.50
C THR A 319 19.07 -18.63 0.17
N LEU A 320 18.22 -17.63 0.00
CA LEU A 320 17.45 -17.48 -1.23
C LEU A 320 18.34 -17.16 -2.45
N ALA A 321 19.38 -16.35 -2.29
CA ALA A 321 20.29 -16.03 -3.39
C ALA A 321 21.08 -17.26 -3.88
N CYS A 322 21.48 -18.15 -2.98
CA CYS A 322 22.25 -19.36 -3.32
C CYS A 322 21.40 -20.51 -3.87
N ASP A 323 20.08 -20.52 -3.63
CA ASP A 323 19.19 -21.60 -4.04
C ASP A 323 18.16 -21.12 -5.08
N ALA A 324 18.52 -21.23 -6.36
CA ALA A 324 17.64 -20.83 -7.47
C ALA A 324 16.36 -21.68 -7.53
N LYS A 325 16.45 -22.97 -7.14
CA LYS A 325 15.28 -23.87 -7.11
C LYS A 325 14.30 -23.40 -6.04
N LEU A 326 14.78 -23.13 -4.83
CA LEU A 326 13.95 -22.63 -3.74
C LEU A 326 13.25 -21.30 -4.12
N ARG A 327 14.02 -20.35 -4.74
CA ARG A 327 13.43 -19.11 -5.25
C ARG A 327 12.30 -19.35 -6.24
N GLY A 328 12.53 -20.27 -7.21
CA GLY A 328 11.53 -20.61 -8.21
C GLY A 328 10.28 -21.27 -7.60
N ASP A 329 10.47 -22.18 -6.65
CA ASP A 329 9.38 -22.85 -5.94
C ASP A 329 8.54 -21.85 -5.12
N TYR A 330 9.19 -20.90 -4.41
CA TYR A 330 8.51 -19.85 -3.66
C TYR A 330 7.74 -18.90 -4.59
N GLY A 331 8.39 -18.41 -5.64
CA GLY A 331 7.78 -17.52 -6.62
C GLY A 331 6.55 -18.14 -7.28
N ALA A 332 6.63 -19.40 -7.71
CA ALA A 332 5.51 -20.09 -8.33
C ALA A 332 4.31 -20.26 -7.37
N ARG A 333 4.56 -20.48 -6.08
CA ARG A 333 3.49 -20.54 -5.07
C ARG A 333 2.92 -19.15 -4.81
N CYS A 334 3.74 -18.12 -4.71
CA CYS A 334 3.31 -16.73 -4.58
C CYS A 334 2.37 -16.31 -5.71
N VAL A 335 2.73 -16.59 -6.97
CA VAL A 335 1.88 -16.27 -8.14
C VAL A 335 0.50 -16.93 -8.02
N ARG A 336 0.43 -18.19 -7.59
CA ARG A 336 -0.87 -18.86 -7.40
C ARG A 336 -1.72 -18.23 -6.32
N ILE A 337 -1.13 -17.97 -5.15
CA ILE A 337 -1.83 -17.39 -4.00
C ILE A 337 -2.38 -16.01 -4.36
N VAL A 338 -1.56 -15.16 -4.98
CA VAL A 338 -1.98 -13.78 -5.26
C VAL A 338 -3.03 -13.71 -6.37
N LYS A 339 -2.96 -14.60 -7.38
CA LYS A 339 -3.99 -14.73 -8.42
C LYS A 339 -5.35 -15.14 -7.86
N ASP A 340 -5.35 -16.05 -6.90
CA ASP A 340 -6.59 -16.53 -6.28
C ASP A 340 -7.25 -15.45 -5.39
N ARG A 341 -6.46 -14.63 -4.70
CA ARG A 341 -6.97 -13.79 -3.62
C ARG A 341 -6.91 -12.28 -3.89
N ALA A 342 -6.05 -11.83 -4.78
CA ALA A 342 -5.76 -10.43 -4.98
C ALA A 342 -5.90 -9.95 -6.44
N ASP A 343 -6.75 -10.60 -7.24
CA ASP A 343 -7.12 -10.04 -8.55
C ASP A 343 -7.83 -8.70 -8.36
N HIS A 344 -7.33 -7.64 -9.02
CA HIS A 344 -7.87 -6.30 -8.88
C HIS A 344 -9.32 -6.22 -9.33
N ALA A 345 -9.64 -6.77 -10.49
CA ALA A 345 -10.99 -6.70 -11.04
C ALA A 345 -11.99 -7.43 -10.14
N ALA A 346 -11.65 -8.65 -9.70
CA ALA A 346 -12.50 -9.43 -8.81
C ALA A 346 -12.75 -8.75 -7.45
N ASN A 347 -11.75 -8.07 -6.89
CA ASN A 347 -11.94 -7.32 -5.64
C ASN A 347 -12.78 -6.05 -5.85
N MET A 348 -12.62 -5.37 -7.00
CA MET A 348 -13.45 -4.21 -7.32
C MET A 348 -14.91 -4.62 -7.64
N GLU A 349 -15.16 -5.81 -8.19
CA GLU A 349 -16.51 -6.36 -8.35
C GLU A 349 -17.20 -6.60 -6.98
N LYS A 350 -16.49 -7.16 -6.00
CA LYS A 350 -16.99 -7.27 -4.62
C LYS A 350 -17.33 -5.89 -4.03
N MET A 351 -16.52 -4.88 -4.34
CA MET A 351 -16.81 -3.52 -3.88
C MET A 351 -18.02 -2.92 -4.60
N GLU A 352 -18.20 -3.21 -5.88
CA GLU A 352 -19.38 -2.78 -6.63
C GLU A 352 -20.67 -3.37 -6.04
N GLU A 353 -20.66 -4.65 -5.63
CA GLU A 353 -21.80 -5.27 -4.94
C GLU A 353 -22.15 -4.53 -3.64
N ILE A 354 -21.15 -4.07 -2.88
CA ILE A 354 -21.38 -3.25 -1.68
C ILE A 354 -22.02 -1.91 -2.06
N TYR A 355 -21.55 -1.24 -3.12
CA TYR A 355 -22.15 0.00 -3.60
C TYR A 355 -23.61 -0.20 -4.01
N GLN A 356 -23.91 -1.24 -4.81
CA GLN A 356 -25.26 -1.55 -5.26
C GLN A 356 -26.20 -1.83 -4.07
N ARG A 357 -25.75 -2.65 -3.13
CA ARG A 357 -26.51 -2.98 -1.91
C ARG A 357 -26.86 -1.75 -1.10
N LEU A 358 -25.90 -0.85 -0.87
CA LEU A 358 -26.13 0.34 -0.04
C LEU A 358 -26.96 1.41 -0.77
N ALA A 359 -26.83 1.54 -2.08
CA ALA A 359 -27.62 2.45 -2.88
C ALA A 359 -29.09 1.99 -3.00
N SER A 360 -29.37 0.68 -3.07
CA SER A 360 -30.73 0.12 -3.17
C SER A 360 -31.48 0.10 -1.83
N GLY A 361 -30.80 0.23 -0.71
CA GLY A 361 -31.40 0.28 0.62
C GLY A 361 -31.89 1.68 1.06
N ARG A 362 -31.90 2.65 0.15
CA ARG A 362 -32.42 4.02 0.37
C ARG A 362 -33.92 4.13 0.16
#